data_360b465a4212849f0f53220487b60cab
#
_entry.id   360b465a4212849f0f53220487b60cab
#
_cell.length_a   1.000
_cell.length_b   1.000
_cell.length_c   1.000
_cell.angle_alpha   90.00
_cell.angle_beta   90.00
_cell.angle_gamma   90.00
#
_symmetry.space_group_name_H-M   'P 1'
#
loop_
_entity.id
_entity.type
_entity.pdbx_description
1 polymer ?
#
loop_
_entity_poly.entity_id
_entity_poly.type
_entity_poly.pdbx_seq_one_letter_code
_entity_poly.pdbx_strand_id
1 'polypeptide(L)'
;RNLSLDYMVIKLKEYGRDMLFPQTRQPWNVPSPALPDFTCTICYSGGCAVGASNISEGRGTPHPFLTYGAPYIDMDEFYEALLPWVDREKLLIRKKAFTPSERKYIGEICYGIELMPLCDTYDFIPLSMRILKAAADLYPNDFELVKAADGQMHISRVTGSHEMERVLEGKK
;
A
#
# COMPACT_ATOMS: atom_id res chain seq x y z
N ARG A 1 -19.04 -22.12 -11.78
CA ARG A 1 -19.87 -22.25 -13.00
C ARG A 1 -18.92 -22.55 -14.17
N ASN A 2 -19.08 -23.68 -14.83
CA ASN A 2 -18.40 -23.97 -16.10
C ASN A 2 -19.09 -23.14 -17.19
N LEU A 3 -18.42 -22.07 -17.63
CA LEU A 3 -18.85 -21.30 -18.79
C LEU A 3 -18.08 -21.78 -20.00
N SER A 4 -18.81 -22.22 -21.05
CA SER A 4 -18.20 -22.44 -22.37
C SER A 4 -18.21 -21.09 -23.08
N LEU A 5 -17.02 -20.52 -23.31
CA LEU A 5 -16.85 -19.27 -24.02
C LEU A 5 -16.01 -19.50 -25.26
N ASP A 6 -16.48 -19.01 -26.39
CA ASP A 6 -15.65 -18.84 -27.57
C ASP A 6 -14.90 -17.51 -27.45
N TYR A 7 -13.57 -17.59 -27.32
CA TYR A 7 -12.73 -16.39 -27.13
C TYR A 7 -11.42 -16.47 -27.91
N MET A 8 -10.93 -15.30 -28.28
CA MET A 8 -9.63 -15.13 -28.92
C MET A 8 -8.73 -14.26 -28.06
N VAL A 9 -7.51 -14.73 -27.80
CA VAL A 9 -6.48 -13.94 -27.11
C VAL A 9 -5.61 -13.23 -28.16
N ILE A 10 -5.66 -11.89 -28.15
CA ILE A 10 -4.77 -11.06 -28.97
C ILE A 10 -3.51 -10.79 -28.13
N LYS A 11 -2.41 -11.39 -28.54
CA LYS A 11 -1.11 -11.20 -27.85
C LYS A 11 -0.50 -9.86 -28.22
N LEU A 12 0.07 -9.20 -27.21
CA LEU A 12 0.92 -8.03 -27.42
C LEU A 12 2.24 -8.46 -28.12
N LYS A 13 2.71 -7.67 -29.06
CA LYS A 13 4.01 -7.83 -29.67
C LYS A 13 5.10 -7.26 -28.75
N GLU A 14 6.25 -7.93 -28.70
CA GLU A 14 7.45 -7.44 -27.99
C GLU A 14 7.20 -7.17 -26.48
N TYR A 15 6.22 -7.86 -25.88
CA TYR A 15 5.91 -7.76 -24.46
C TYR A 15 6.43 -8.97 -23.70
N GLY A 16 7.19 -8.73 -22.62
CA GLY A 16 7.60 -9.70 -21.62
C GLY A 16 6.93 -9.42 -20.27
N ARG A 17 6.71 -10.45 -19.46
CA ARG A 17 6.09 -10.30 -18.12
C ARG A 17 7.00 -9.56 -17.12
N ASP A 18 8.28 -9.54 -17.37
CA ASP A 18 9.32 -8.84 -16.62
C ASP A 18 9.48 -7.38 -17.04
N MET A 19 8.78 -6.95 -18.10
CA MET A 19 8.79 -5.55 -18.53
C MET A 19 8.03 -4.67 -17.53
N LEU A 20 8.69 -3.61 -17.07
CA LEU A 20 8.07 -2.50 -16.38
C LEU A 20 7.50 -1.49 -17.38
N PHE A 21 6.46 -0.77 -16.98
CA PHE A 21 5.76 0.17 -17.87
C PHE A 21 6.69 1.17 -18.57
N PRO A 22 7.70 1.80 -17.91
CA PRO A 22 8.62 2.72 -18.60
C PRO A 22 9.39 2.10 -19.77
N GLN A 23 9.64 0.78 -19.74
CA GLN A 23 10.33 0.06 -20.82
C GLN A 23 9.47 -0.07 -22.07
N THR A 24 8.15 0.10 -21.96
CA THR A 24 7.23 0.10 -23.11
C THR A 24 7.34 1.36 -23.94
N ARG A 25 7.97 2.42 -23.45
CA ARG A 25 8.06 3.75 -24.05
C ARG A 25 6.72 4.40 -24.35
N GLN A 26 5.63 3.91 -23.75
CA GLN A 26 4.30 4.50 -23.84
C GLN A 26 4.17 5.65 -22.83
N PRO A 27 3.43 6.71 -23.14
CA PRO A 27 3.11 7.74 -22.17
C PRO A 27 2.28 7.15 -21.02
N TRP A 28 2.54 7.59 -19.79
CA TRP A 28 1.73 7.19 -18.65
C TRP A 28 0.30 7.65 -18.83
N ASN A 29 -0.62 6.71 -18.88
CA ASN A 29 -2.04 6.99 -18.86
C ASN A 29 -2.57 6.70 -17.46
N VAL A 30 -2.99 7.73 -16.74
CA VAL A 30 -3.41 7.66 -15.33
C VAL A 30 -4.58 6.68 -15.17
N PRO A 31 -4.37 5.47 -14.57
CA PRO A 31 -5.44 4.47 -14.43
C PRO A 31 -6.40 4.80 -13.28
N SER A 32 -5.98 5.66 -12.36
CA SER A 32 -6.75 6.11 -11.20
C SER A 32 -6.20 7.45 -10.70
N PRO A 33 -7.03 8.36 -10.16
CA PRO A 33 -6.53 9.58 -9.51
C PRO A 33 -5.49 9.32 -8.42
N ALA A 34 -5.55 8.14 -7.77
CA ALA A 34 -4.58 7.74 -6.77
C ALA A 34 -3.32 7.06 -7.35
N LEU A 35 -3.17 6.99 -8.66
CA LEU A 35 -1.99 6.45 -9.36
C LEU A 35 -1.52 7.46 -10.43
N PRO A 36 -1.11 8.67 -10.00
CA PRO A 36 -0.76 9.75 -10.92
C PRO A 36 0.49 9.45 -11.75
N ASP A 37 1.37 8.61 -11.23
CA ASP A 37 2.63 8.24 -11.87
C ASP A 37 3.00 6.77 -11.63
N PHE A 38 4.07 6.33 -12.26
CA PHE A 38 4.55 4.95 -12.16
C PHE A 38 5.12 4.64 -10.77
N THR A 39 5.73 5.59 -10.08
CA THR A 39 6.31 5.40 -8.75
C THR A 39 5.22 5.08 -7.72
N CYS A 40 4.10 5.82 -7.75
CA CYS A 40 2.93 5.51 -6.94
C CYS A 40 2.40 4.10 -7.22
N THR A 41 2.46 3.64 -8.48
CA THR A 41 1.99 2.32 -8.89
C THR A 41 2.87 1.19 -8.37
N ILE A 42 4.19 1.37 -8.32
CA ILE A 42 5.12 0.39 -7.70
C ILE A 42 4.74 0.19 -6.23
N CYS A 43 4.58 1.26 -5.48
CA CYS A 43 4.24 1.19 -4.06
C CYS A 43 2.79 0.72 -3.82
N TYR A 44 1.87 0.94 -4.79
CA TYR A 44 0.51 0.40 -4.74
C TYR A 44 0.49 -1.13 -4.63
N SER A 45 1.45 -1.85 -5.22
CA SER A 45 1.49 -3.32 -5.21
C SER A 45 1.38 -3.93 -3.80
N GLY A 46 2.02 -3.31 -2.81
CA GLY A 46 1.86 -3.66 -1.40
C GLY A 46 0.92 -2.72 -0.64
N GLY A 47 0.89 -1.45 -1.04
CA GLY A 47 0.10 -0.40 -0.37
C GLY A 47 -1.41 -0.64 -0.36
N CYS A 48 -1.94 -1.44 -1.31
CA CYS A 48 -3.34 -1.85 -1.29
C CYS A 48 -3.70 -2.68 -0.05
N ALA A 49 -2.75 -3.43 0.52
CA ALA A 49 -2.96 -4.16 1.76
C ALA A 49 -3.07 -3.20 2.97
N VAL A 50 -2.26 -2.13 3.00
CA VAL A 50 -2.38 -1.08 4.04
C VAL A 50 -3.74 -0.39 3.94
N GLY A 51 -4.28 -0.22 2.75
CA GLY A 51 -5.63 0.27 2.50
C GLY A 51 -6.74 -0.55 3.16
N ALA A 52 -6.47 -1.81 3.55
CA ALA A 52 -7.39 -2.67 4.28
C ALA A 52 -7.41 -2.44 5.80
N SER A 53 -6.73 -1.41 6.29
CA SER A 53 -6.74 -0.95 7.68
C SER A 53 -7.23 0.49 7.78
N ASN A 54 -7.25 1.02 9.00
CA ASN A 54 -7.53 2.44 9.22
C ASN A 54 -6.31 3.36 9.04
N ILE A 55 -5.14 2.86 8.61
CA ILE A 55 -4.03 3.72 8.17
C ILE A 55 -4.38 4.36 6.83
N SER A 56 -4.19 5.67 6.71
CA SER A 56 -4.26 6.36 5.43
C SER A 56 -3.08 5.96 4.55
N GLU A 57 -3.38 5.56 3.32
CA GLU A 57 -2.39 5.28 2.28
C GLU A 57 -2.10 6.51 1.39
N GLY A 58 -2.34 7.71 1.92
CA GLY A 58 -2.03 8.97 1.28
C GLY A 58 -2.95 9.36 0.12
N ARG A 59 -4.10 8.70 -0.07
CA ARG A 59 -5.10 9.14 -1.06
C ARG A 59 -5.58 10.54 -0.72
N GLY A 60 -5.74 11.38 -1.75
CA GLY A 60 -6.05 12.80 -1.55
C GLY A 60 -4.85 13.64 -1.12
N THR A 61 -3.63 13.11 -1.26
CA THR A 61 -2.37 13.87 -1.20
C THR A 61 -1.69 13.86 -2.57
N PRO A 62 -0.65 14.69 -2.80
CA PRO A 62 0.14 14.62 -4.03
C PRO A 62 0.87 13.29 -4.24
N HIS A 63 1.07 12.49 -3.17
CA HIS A 63 1.86 11.26 -3.19
C HIS A 63 1.07 10.06 -2.64
N PRO A 64 -0.02 9.63 -3.32
CA PRO A 64 -0.77 8.46 -2.90
C PRO A 64 0.10 7.20 -2.96
N PHE A 65 -0.06 6.30 -1.98
CA PHE A 65 0.73 5.07 -1.81
C PHE A 65 2.23 5.27 -1.55
N LEU A 66 2.70 6.53 -1.51
CA LEU A 66 4.02 6.87 -1.00
C LEU A 66 3.96 7.44 0.42
N THR A 67 2.77 7.78 0.92
CA THR A 67 2.56 8.40 2.23
C THR A 67 1.62 7.53 3.06
N TYR A 68 2.05 7.16 4.27
CA TYR A 68 1.29 6.29 5.18
C TYR A 68 1.24 6.88 6.58
N GLY A 69 0.05 6.95 7.17
CA GLY A 69 -0.11 7.49 8.51
C GLY A 69 -1.54 7.56 8.99
N ALA A 70 -1.70 8.00 10.23
CA ALA A 70 -3.01 8.23 10.87
C ALA A 70 -2.87 9.30 11.95
N PRO A 71 -3.97 9.89 12.45
CA PRO A 71 -3.93 10.90 13.53
C PRO A 71 -3.35 10.37 14.84
N TYR A 72 -3.52 9.07 15.12
CA TYR A 72 -3.08 8.42 16.36
C TYR A 72 -1.61 7.96 16.35
N ILE A 73 -0.90 8.07 15.21
CA ILE A 73 0.48 7.62 15.08
C ILE A 73 1.46 8.65 15.66
N ASP A 74 2.36 8.18 16.54
CA ASP A 74 3.60 8.89 16.86
C ASP A 74 4.62 8.68 15.75
N MET A 75 5.05 9.77 15.10
CA MET A 75 5.95 9.72 13.95
C MET A 75 7.32 9.13 14.29
N ASP A 76 7.82 9.39 15.49
CA ASP A 76 9.13 8.95 15.89
C ASP A 76 9.15 7.45 16.15
N GLU A 77 8.21 6.96 16.95
CA GLU A 77 8.07 5.53 17.24
C GLU A 77 7.81 4.71 15.98
N PHE A 78 6.89 5.18 15.14
CA PHE A 78 6.52 4.48 13.91
C PHE A 78 7.66 4.42 12.90
N TYR A 79 8.40 5.52 12.74
CA TYR A 79 9.57 5.59 11.87
C TYR A 79 10.66 4.62 12.35
N GLU A 80 11.01 4.65 13.64
CA GLU A 80 12.06 3.80 14.22
C GLU A 80 11.70 2.31 14.13
N ALA A 81 10.43 1.95 14.31
CA ALA A 81 9.96 0.57 14.16
C ALA A 81 10.09 0.03 12.72
N LEU A 82 10.00 0.90 11.72
CA LEU A 82 10.10 0.51 10.31
C LEU A 82 11.53 0.52 9.77
N LEU A 83 12.39 1.35 10.32
CA LEU A 83 13.74 1.59 9.83
C LEU A 83 14.60 0.32 9.63
N PRO A 84 14.55 -0.70 10.51
CA PRO A 84 15.29 -1.96 10.33
C PRO A 84 14.86 -2.79 9.11
N TRP A 85 13.68 -2.52 8.55
CA TRP A 85 13.08 -3.27 7.45
C TRP A 85 13.23 -2.58 6.10
N VAL A 86 13.90 -1.43 6.07
CA VAL A 86 14.11 -0.63 4.86
C VAL A 86 15.46 -0.98 4.23
N ASP A 87 15.41 -1.47 3.00
CA ASP A 87 16.60 -1.58 2.15
C ASP A 87 17.00 -0.19 1.65
N ARG A 88 17.95 0.43 2.35
CA ARG A 88 18.37 1.82 2.10
C ARG A 88 19.09 2.03 0.75
N GLU A 89 19.46 0.98 0.07
CA GLU A 89 19.99 1.07 -1.29
C GLU A 89 18.87 1.23 -2.33
N LYS A 90 17.64 0.82 -1.97
CA LYS A 90 16.49 0.83 -2.90
C LYS A 90 15.37 1.77 -2.48
N LEU A 91 15.29 2.10 -1.19
CA LEU A 91 14.22 2.92 -0.64
C LEU A 91 14.75 3.79 0.49
N LEU A 92 14.37 5.05 0.48
CA LEU A 92 14.47 5.91 1.67
C LEU A 92 13.08 6.12 2.27
N ILE A 93 13.03 6.26 3.59
CA ILE A 93 11.83 6.70 4.29
C ILE A 93 12.13 7.98 5.07
N ARG A 94 11.12 8.82 5.22
CA ARG A 94 11.20 10.01 6.09
C ARG A 94 9.91 10.19 6.88
N LYS A 95 10.00 10.85 8.01
CA LYS A 95 8.87 11.29 8.81
C LYS A 95 8.04 12.30 8.03
N LYS A 96 6.70 12.16 8.08
CA LYS A 96 5.79 13.00 7.31
C LYS A 96 4.51 13.26 8.07
N ALA A 97 4.13 14.53 8.20
CA ALA A 97 2.78 14.93 8.52
C ALA A 97 2.06 15.33 7.22
N PHE A 98 0.78 14.97 7.08
CA PHE A 98 -0.02 15.27 5.90
C PHE A 98 -1.50 15.32 6.24
N THR A 99 -2.28 15.96 5.36
CA THR A 99 -3.73 16.05 5.51
C THR A 99 -4.38 15.50 4.24
N PRO A 100 -5.04 14.33 4.30
CA PRO A 100 -5.75 13.76 3.15
C PRO A 100 -6.98 14.61 2.78
N SER A 101 -7.28 14.69 1.48
CA SER A 101 -8.54 15.28 0.97
C SER A 101 -9.56 14.22 0.55
N GLU A 102 -9.19 12.92 0.62
CA GLU A 102 -10.05 11.82 0.21
C GLU A 102 -9.93 10.62 1.16
N ARG A 103 -11.01 9.83 1.23
CA ARG A 103 -11.09 8.52 1.90
C ARG A 103 -11.00 8.63 3.42
N LYS A 104 -9.83 8.40 4.00
CA LYS A 104 -9.61 8.33 5.45
C LYS A 104 -9.11 9.67 5.96
N TYR A 105 -9.61 10.11 7.12
CA TYR A 105 -9.13 11.29 7.82
C TYR A 105 -9.17 12.58 6.99
N ILE A 106 -10.23 12.79 6.22
CA ILE A 106 -10.39 13.98 5.37
C ILE A 106 -10.30 15.24 6.23
N GLY A 107 -9.32 16.10 5.92
CA GLY A 107 -9.11 17.36 6.63
C GLY A 107 -8.41 17.24 8.00
N GLU A 108 -8.12 16.02 8.46
CA GLU A 108 -7.39 15.79 9.70
C GLU A 108 -5.88 15.65 9.44
N ILE A 109 -5.06 16.04 10.39
CA ILE A 109 -3.61 15.85 10.30
C ILE A 109 -3.30 14.39 10.64
N CYS A 110 -2.67 13.68 9.69
CA CYS A 110 -2.09 12.36 9.89
C CYS A 110 -0.59 12.49 10.07
N TYR A 111 -0.04 11.68 10.96
CA TYR A 111 1.38 11.55 11.21
C TYR A 111 1.87 10.18 10.76
N GLY A 112 3.08 10.09 10.24
CA GLY A 112 3.61 8.82 9.75
C GLY A 112 4.85 8.95 8.90
N ILE A 113 4.91 8.27 7.77
CA ILE A 113 6.09 8.19 6.90
C ILE A 113 5.75 8.53 5.45
N GLU A 114 6.77 8.97 4.72
CA GLU A 114 6.79 9.04 3.26
C GLU A 114 7.90 8.16 2.72
N LEU A 115 7.58 7.42 1.67
CA LEU A 115 8.48 6.55 0.94
C LEU A 115 9.09 7.30 -0.25
N MET A 116 10.37 7.07 -0.48
CA MET A 116 11.12 7.60 -1.62
C MET A 116 11.87 6.45 -2.29
N PRO A 117 11.23 5.71 -3.22
CA PRO A 117 11.89 4.65 -3.97
C PRO A 117 13.07 5.19 -4.78
N LEU A 118 14.21 4.50 -4.74
CA LEU A 118 15.44 4.84 -5.47
C LEU A 118 15.57 4.01 -6.75
N CYS A 119 14.69 3.04 -6.96
CA CYS A 119 14.65 2.19 -8.15
C CYS A 119 13.23 1.74 -8.47
N ASP A 120 13.00 1.36 -9.72
CA ASP A 120 11.71 0.90 -10.23
C ASP A 120 11.40 -0.57 -9.91
N THR A 121 12.34 -1.30 -9.33
CA THR A 121 12.24 -2.75 -9.07
C THR A 121 12.06 -3.09 -7.59
N TYR A 122 11.72 -2.10 -6.75
CA TYR A 122 11.51 -2.33 -5.32
C TYR A 122 10.24 -3.15 -5.08
N ASP A 123 10.39 -4.30 -4.40
CA ASP A 123 9.24 -5.07 -3.90
C ASP A 123 8.73 -4.45 -2.61
N PHE A 124 7.60 -3.76 -2.70
CA PHE A 124 7.00 -3.06 -1.56
C PHE A 124 6.12 -3.97 -0.67
N ILE A 125 5.80 -5.20 -1.10
CA ILE A 125 4.91 -6.09 -0.33
C ILE A 125 5.45 -6.39 1.08
N PRO A 126 6.74 -6.76 1.27
CA PRO A 126 7.26 -7.03 2.61
C PRO A 126 7.17 -5.82 3.55
N LEU A 127 7.51 -4.63 3.06
CA LEU A 127 7.44 -3.42 3.89
C LEU A 127 6.00 -3.04 4.23
N SER A 128 5.05 -3.21 3.31
CA SER A 128 3.63 -2.95 3.59
C SER A 128 3.09 -3.82 4.72
N MET A 129 3.51 -5.08 4.79
CA MET A 129 3.16 -5.97 5.90
C MET A 129 3.79 -5.51 7.22
N ARG A 130 5.01 -4.95 7.17
CA ARG A 130 5.68 -4.37 8.35
C ARG A 130 4.99 -3.08 8.82
N ILE A 131 4.50 -2.25 7.91
CA ILE A 131 3.69 -1.06 8.22
C ILE A 131 2.44 -1.47 9.02
N LEU A 132 1.69 -2.46 8.55
CA LEU A 132 0.52 -2.97 9.25
C LEU A 132 0.87 -3.56 10.63
N LYS A 133 1.94 -4.38 10.68
CA LYS A 133 2.36 -5.02 11.93
C LYS A 133 2.87 -4.01 12.95
N ALA A 134 3.67 -3.04 12.53
CA ALA A 134 4.16 -1.98 13.42
C ALA A 134 2.99 -1.17 14.02
N ALA A 135 1.99 -0.82 13.21
CA ALA A 135 0.81 -0.12 13.71
C ALA A 135 -0.01 -0.97 14.68
N ALA A 136 -0.21 -2.26 14.39
CA ALA A 136 -0.93 -3.17 15.28
C ALA A 136 -0.21 -3.37 16.63
N ASP A 137 1.13 -3.38 16.63
CA ASP A 137 1.91 -3.58 17.85
C ASP A 137 2.03 -2.30 18.69
N LEU A 138 2.24 -1.15 18.05
CA LEU A 138 2.44 0.13 18.74
C LEU A 138 1.11 0.75 19.19
N TYR A 139 0.04 0.56 18.41
CA TYR A 139 -1.25 1.21 18.66
C TYR A 139 -2.41 0.22 18.72
N PRO A 140 -2.37 -0.79 19.61
CA PRO A 140 -3.34 -1.89 19.64
C PRO A 140 -4.78 -1.46 19.99
N ASN A 141 -4.95 -0.26 20.57
CA ASN A 141 -6.27 0.29 20.91
C ASN A 141 -6.86 1.17 19.81
N ASP A 142 -6.03 1.64 18.88
CA ASP A 142 -6.40 2.59 17.83
C ASP A 142 -6.35 1.98 16.43
N PHE A 143 -5.46 0.98 16.24
CA PHE A 143 -5.31 0.29 14.95
C PHE A 143 -6.48 -0.64 14.69
N GLU A 144 -7.10 -0.52 13.52
CA GLU A 144 -8.23 -1.35 13.11
C GLU A 144 -8.07 -1.88 11.69
N LEU A 145 -8.49 -3.14 11.49
CA LEU A 145 -8.69 -3.72 10.17
C LEU A 145 -10.11 -3.43 9.67
N VAL A 146 -10.22 -3.04 8.40
CA VAL A 146 -11.52 -2.76 7.77
C VAL A 146 -12.26 -4.06 7.52
N LYS A 147 -13.53 -4.11 7.96
CA LYS A 147 -14.50 -5.17 7.62
C LYS A 147 -15.31 -4.78 6.39
N ALA A 148 -15.47 -5.71 5.48
CA ALA A 148 -16.40 -5.57 4.37
C ALA A 148 -17.85 -5.76 4.84
N ALA A 149 -18.83 -5.35 4.01
CA ALA A 149 -20.24 -5.42 4.35
C ALA A 149 -20.76 -6.84 4.68
N ASP A 150 -20.09 -7.88 4.18
CA ASP A 150 -20.39 -9.29 4.47
C ASP A 150 -19.68 -9.83 5.71
N GLY A 151 -19.01 -8.97 6.47
CA GLY A 151 -18.28 -9.30 7.70
C GLY A 151 -16.88 -9.87 7.51
N GLN A 152 -16.42 -10.13 6.27
CA GLN A 152 -15.05 -10.57 6.02
C GLN A 152 -14.07 -9.41 6.19
N MET A 153 -12.88 -9.72 6.71
CA MET A 153 -11.80 -8.73 6.76
C MET A 153 -11.28 -8.40 5.37
N HIS A 154 -11.18 -7.12 5.06
CA HIS A 154 -10.72 -6.66 3.75
C HIS A 154 -9.29 -7.11 3.46
N ILE A 155 -8.45 -7.19 4.47
CA ILE A 155 -7.06 -7.71 4.34
C ILE A 155 -7.05 -9.14 3.78
N SER A 156 -7.93 -10.02 4.23
CA SER A 156 -8.02 -11.40 3.74
C SER A 156 -8.45 -11.47 2.27
N ARG A 157 -9.26 -10.52 1.81
CA ARG A 157 -9.62 -10.41 0.38
C ARG A 157 -8.44 -9.94 -0.47
N VAL A 158 -7.69 -8.96 0.01
CA VAL A 158 -6.53 -8.40 -0.70
C VAL A 158 -5.40 -9.41 -0.79
N THR A 159 -5.13 -10.14 0.29
CA THR A 159 -4.04 -11.13 0.34
C THR A 159 -4.44 -12.53 -0.17
N GLY A 160 -5.74 -12.80 -0.32
CA GLY A 160 -6.25 -14.13 -0.68
C GLY A 160 -6.11 -15.16 0.45
N SER A 161 -5.81 -14.74 1.68
CA SER A 161 -5.53 -15.60 2.83
C SER A 161 -5.96 -14.94 4.13
N HIS A 162 -6.40 -15.75 5.12
CA HIS A 162 -6.67 -15.30 6.50
C HIS A 162 -5.41 -15.23 7.39
N GLU A 163 -4.25 -15.52 6.85
CA GLU A 163 -3.01 -15.60 7.62
C GLU A 163 -2.60 -14.22 8.17
N MET A 164 -2.65 -13.19 7.34
CA MET A 164 -2.35 -11.81 7.77
C MET A 164 -3.33 -11.30 8.83
N GLU A 165 -4.60 -11.62 8.70
CA GLU A 165 -5.61 -11.30 9.71
C GLU A 165 -5.20 -11.88 11.08
N ARG A 166 -4.85 -13.16 11.12
CA ARG A 166 -4.42 -13.83 12.37
C ARG A 166 -3.16 -13.21 12.97
N VAL A 167 -2.17 -12.91 12.12
CA VAL A 167 -0.91 -12.28 12.56
C VAL A 167 -1.15 -10.88 13.16
N LEU A 168 -2.02 -10.08 12.53
CA LEU A 168 -2.32 -8.72 12.98
C LEU A 168 -3.21 -8.68 14.23
N GLU A 169 -4.09 -9.69 14.41
CA GLU A 169 -4.90 -9.85 15.62
C GLU A 169 -4.14 -10.54 16.78
N GLY A 170 -2.86 -10.86 16.61
CA GLY A 170 -2.05 -11.56 17.63
C GLY A 170 -2.47 -13.00 17.87
N LYS A 171 -3.27 -13.59 17.00
CA LYS A 171 -3.68 -15.00 17.07
C LYS A 171 -2.61 -15.88 16.41
N LYS A 172 -2.02 -16.76 17.21
CA LYS A 172 -1.07 -17.79 16.72
C LYS A 172 -1.78 -18.92 16.01
#